data_781600114e1381cb6fd0b5cd903f9d1a
#
_entry.id   781600114e1381cb6fd0b5cd903f9d1a
#
_cell.length_a   1.000
_cell.length_b   1.000
_cell.length_c   1.000
_cell.angle_alpha   90.00
_cell.angle_beta   90.00
_cell.angle_gamma   90.00
#
_symmetry.space_group_name_H-M   'P 1'
#
loop_
_entity.id
_entity.type
_entity.pdbx_description
1 polymer ?
#
loop_
_entity_poly.entity_id
_entity_poly.type
_entity_poly.pdbx_seq_one_letter_code
_entity_poly.pdbx_strand_id
1 'polypeptide(L)'
;MNRILVTTFAIAATLATGIVHGIWTGRWEITDEPGASVALLPNVSMELGDWQGETLDAESRQLGDASGCLLRRYTSKFSGANVTVFLLCGRPGPVAIHPPDSCYAAGGFEISTPSQFKAPTDSNATSAEFRVARMRKKRAGEQTQLRIFWSWNDGKGWRVPSNPRVTFAPSQVLFKLYLVRELPDYEEPLDADPSVELMKRLLPELEKTLFTR
;
A
#
# COMPACT_ATOMS: atom_id res chain seq x y z
N MET A 1 8.66 35.06 -37.15
CA MET A 1 7.53 34.46 -36.44
C MET A 1 7.10 35.43 -35.35
N ASN A 2 5.84 35.83 -35.34
CA ASN A 2 5.34 36.92 -34.48
C ASN A 2 5.40 36.50 -32.99
N ARG A 3 6.15 37.22 -32.15
CA ARG A 3 6.33 36.94 -30.72
C ARG A 3 4.99 36.78 -29.99
N ILE A 4 4.01 37.60 -30.38
CA ILE A 4 2.64 37.54 -29.81
C ILE A 4 1.99 36.19 -30.08
N LEU A 5 2.08 35.67 -31.30
CA LEU A 5 1.53 34.37 -31.66
C LEU A 5 2.15 33.22 -30.85
N VAL A 6 3.47 33.26 -30.68
CA VAL A 6 4.19 32.21 -29.86
C VAL A 6 3.76 32.27 -28.39
N THR A 7 3.66 33.52 -27.85
CA THR A 7 3.23 33.69 -26.45
C THR A 7 1.79 33.22 -26.24
N THR A 8 0.89 33.59 -27.15
CA THR A 8 -0.53 33.19 -27.08
C THR A 8 -0.67 31.66 -27.17
N PHE A 9 0.08 31.02 -28.09
CA PHE A 9 0.09 29.57 -28.22
C PHE A 9 0.62 28.89 -26.94
N ALA A 10 1.72 29.39 -26.36
CA ALA A 10 2.29 28.83 -25.12
C ALA A 10 1.30 28.93 -23.96
N ILE A 11 0.62 30.07 -23.78
CA ILE A 11 -0.42 30.26 -22.77
C ILE A 11 -1.58 29.29 -22.99
N ALA A 12 -2.08 29.19 -24.21
CA ALA A 12 -3.19 28.30 -24.55
C ALA A 12 -2.82 26.82 -24.29
N ALA A 13 -1.61 26.40 -24.66
CA ALA A 13 -1.12 25.05 -24.42
C ALA A 13 -1.00 24.76 -22.93
N THR A 14 -0.48 25.71 -22.13
CA THR A 14 -0.35 25.54 -20.66
C THR A 14 -1.73 25.40 -20.00
N LEU A 15 -2.69 26.24 -20.38
CA LEU A 15 -4.06 26.19 -19.88
C LEU A 15 -4.74 24.85 -20.26
N ALA A 16 -4.62 24.45 -21.53
CA ALA A 16 -5.17 23.18 -22.01
C ALA A 16 -4.56 21.97 -21.25
N THR A 17 -3.25 21.97 -21.04
CA THR A 17 -2.57 20.93 -20.27
C THR A 17 -3.07 20.89 -18.81
N GLY A 18 -3.25 22.06 -18.18
CA GLY A 18 -3.80 22.18 -16.83
C GLY A 18 -5.22 21.63 -16.72
N ILE A 19 -6.07 21.95 -17.71
CA ILE A 19 -7.45 21.45 -17.79
C ILE A 19 -7.47 19.94 -17.95
N VAL A 20 -6.75 19.41 -18.96
CA VAL A 20 -6.67 17.97 -19.22
C VAL A 20 -6.13 17.21 -18.00
N HIS A 21 -5.06 17.72 -17.38
CA HIS A 21 -4.50 17.12 -16.19
C HIS A 21 -5.49 17.15 -15.01
N GLY A 22 -6.19 18.27 -14.81
CA GLY A 22 -7.17 18.40 -13.74
C GLY A 22 -8.36 17.45 -13.89
N ILE A 23 -8.87 17.28 -15.13
CA ILE A 23 -9.93 16.30 -15.43
C ILE A 23 -9.41 14.86 -15.22
N TRP A 24 -8.23 14.56 -15.76
CA TRP A 24 -7.65 13.22 -15.66
C TRP A 24 -7.36 12.77 -14.22
N THR A 25 -6.96 13.70 -13.37
CA THR A 25 -6.65 13.41 -11.95
C THR A 25 -7.84 13.59 -11.01
N GLY A 26 -9.04 13.93 -11.52
CA GLY A 26 -10.21 14.23 -10.68
C GLY A 26 -9.99 15.39 -9.70
N ARG A 27 -9.02 16.30 -10.00
CA ARG A 27 -8.57 17.34 -9.06
C ARG A 27 -9.66 18.32 -8.65
N TRP A 28 -10.65 18.48 -9.51
CA TRP A 28 -11.75 19.43 -9.30
C TRP A 28 -13.02 18.76 -8.74
N GLU A 29 -13.03 17.44 -8.63
CA GLU A 29 -14.11 16.74 -7.94
C GLU A 29 -13.91 16.87 -6.42
N ILE A 30 -14.84 17.59 -5.78
CA ILE A 30 -14.87 17.71 -4.33
C ILE A 30 -15.63 16.47 -3.82
N THR A 31 -14.94 15.33 -3.76
CA THR A 31 -15.47 14.12 -3.14
C THR A 31 -14.77 13.88 -1.80
N ASP A 32 -15.54 13.49 -0.78
CA ASP A 32 -15.02 13.06 0.52
C ASP A 32 -14.82 11.52 0.55
N GLU A 33 -14.62 10.90 -0.62
CA GLU A 33 -14.37 9.46 -0.72
C GLU A 33 -13.20 8.98 0.18
N PRO A 34 -12.05 9.69 0.27
CA PRO A 34 -11.02 9.31 1.23
C PRO A 34 -11.50 9.35 2.69
N GLY A 35 -12.27 10.35 3.09
CA GLY A 35 -12.81 10.46 4.44
C GLY A 35 -13.79 9.33 4.76
N ALA A 36 -14.73 9.06 3.86
CA ALA A 36 -15.65 7.94 3.98
C ALA A 36 -14.93 6.59 4.08
N SER A 37 -13.88 6.39 3.28
CA SER A 37 -13.08 5.17 3.29
C SER A 37 -12.24 5.02 4.56
N VAL A 38 -11.67 6.11 5.08
CA VAL A 38 -10.94 6.13 6.36
C VAL A 38 -11.84 5.74 7.52
N ALA A 39 -13.11 6.19 7.52
CA ALA A 39 -14.08 5.86 8.56
C ALA A 39 -14.39 4.34 8.65
N LEU A 40 -14.11 3.58 7.58
CA LEU A 40 -14.29 2.12 7.56
C LEU A 40 -13.09 1.35 8.14
N LEU A 41 -11.90 1.94 8.19
CA LEU A 41 -10.69 1.24 8.64
C LEU A 41 -10.82 0.61 10.04
N PRO A 42 -11.43 1.26 11.04
CA PRO A 42 -11.61 0.65 12.36
C PRO A 42 -12.49 -0.61 12.35
N ASN A 43 -13.36 -0.77 11.35
CA ASN A 43 -14.29 -1.91 11.24
C ASN A 43 -13.62 -3.20 10.73
N VAL A 44 -12.38 -3.13 10.22
CA VAL A 44 -11.60 -4.33 9.89
C VAL A 44 -11.44 -5.17 11.14
N SER A 45 -11.72 -6.49 11.05
CA SER A 45 -11.74 -7.37 12.21
C SER A 45 -10.38 -7.45 12.93
N MET A 46 -10.44 -7.51 14.26
CA MET A 46 -9.29 -7.82 15.11
C MET A 46 -9.01 -9.33 15.18
N GLU A 47 -10.00 -10.15 14.83
CA GLU A 47 -9.88 -11.59 14.82
C GLU A 47 -10.03 -12.12 13.39
N LEU A 48 -9.01 -12.79 12.88
CA LEU A 48 -8.94 -13.34 11.53
C LEU A 48 -8.61 -14.85 11.61
N GLY A 49 -9.60 -15.65 12.00
CA GLY A 49 -9.41 -17.07 12.29
C GLY A 49 -8.46 -17.25 13.48
N ASP A 50 -7.30 -17.86 13.26
CA ASP A 50 -6.29 -18.08 14.31
C ASP A 50 -5.44 -16.84 14.63
N TRP A 51 -5.68 -15.71 13.96
CA TRP A 51 -4.91 -14.49 14.15
C TRP A 51 -5.65 -13.52 15.07
N GLN A 52 -4.94 -13.00 16.06
CA GLN A 52 -5.40 -11.97 16.99
C GLN A 52 -4.68 -10.65 16.70
N GLY A 53 -5.44 -9.61 16.40
CA GLY A 53 -4.94 -8.27 16.13
C GLY A 53 -4.77 -7.43 17.38
N GLU A 54 -3.76 -6.57 17.37
CA GLU A 54 -3.49 -5.52 18.33
C GLU A 54 -3.26 -4.22 17.56
N THR A 55 -3.94 -3.14 17.94
CA THR A 55 -3.72 -1.82 17.34
C THR A 55 -2.42 -1.23 17.85
N LEU A 56 -1.59 -0.74 16.95
CA LEU A 56 -0.36 -0.03 17.25
C LEU A 56 -0.54 1.45 16.93
N ASP A 57 0.16 2.32 17.67
CA ASP A 57 0.19 3.74 17.37
C ASP A 57 1.06 4.01 16.15
N ALA A 58 0.48 4.69 15.16
CA ALA A 58 1.21 5.11 13.97
C ALA A 58 1.87 6.47 14.25
N GLU A 59 3.18 6.53 14.07
CA GLU A 59 3.88 7.82 14.09
C GLU A 59 3.46 8.68 12.90
N SER A 60 3.33 9.99 13.10
CA SER A 60 2.92 10.94 12.06
C SER A 60 3.79 10.86 10.80
N ARG A 61 5.07 10.47 10.94
CA ARG A 61 5.99 10.26 9.81
C ARG A 61 5.61 9.08 8.91
N GLN A 62 4.90 8.07 9.45
CA GLN A 62 4.48 6.89 8.70
C GLN A 62 3.26 7.20 7.84
N LEU A 63 2.42 8.13 8.28
CA LEU A 63 1.23 8.57 7.56
C LEU A 63 1.56 9.36 6.29
N GLY A 64 2.61 10.18 6.31
CA GLY A 64 2.86 11.14 5.25
C GLY A 64 1.62 12.01 5.02
N ASP A 65 1.25 12.20 3.74
CA ASP A 65 0.05 12.96 3.34
C ASP A 65 -1.18 12.05 3.11
N ALA A 66 -1.21 10.81 3.64
CA ALA A 66 -2.38 9.95 3.58
C ALA A 66 -3.51 10.50 4.47
N SER A 67 -4.75 10.26 4.09
CA SER A 67 -5.92 10.73 4.84
C SER A 67 -6.15 9.95 6.13
N GLY A 68 -5.69 8.69 6.18
CA GLY A 68 -5.75 7.85 7.36
C GLY A 68 -5.03 6.52 7.18
N CYS A 69 -4.92 5.77 8.27
CA CYS A 69 -4.29 4.46 8.24
C CYS A 69 -4.89 3.50 9.27
N LEU A 70 -4.60 2.22 9.06
CA LEU A 70 -4.74 1.16 10.03
C LEU A 70 -3.35 0.55 10.24
N LEU A 71 -2.86 0.54 11.47
CA LEU A 71 -1.64 -0.11 11.87
C LEU A 71 -1.94 -1.13 12.96
N ARG A 72 -1.73 -2.41 12.64
CA ARG A 72 -2.01 -3.52 13.56
C ARG A 72 -0.92 -4.57 13.50
N ARG A 73 -0.64 -5.17 14.63
CA ARG A 73 0.12 -6.43 14.72
C ARG A 73 -0.86 -7.57 14.86
N TYR A 74 -0.79 -8.54 13.97
CA TYR A 74 -1.52 -9.80 14.10
C TYR A 74 -0.56 -10.88 14.56
N THR A 75 -0.97 -11.60 15.63
CA THR A 75 -0.24 -12.72 16.20
C THR A 75 -1.02 -14.00 15.95
N SER A 76 -0.38 -15.00 15.38
CA SER A 76 -0.97 -16.33 15.22
C SER A 76 -1.05 -17.05 16.56
N LYS A 77 -2.25 -17.45 16.97
CA LYS A 77 -2.50 -18.25 18.17
C LYS A 77 -1.87 -19.65 18.07
N PHE A 78 -1.67 -20.13 16.84
CA PHE A 78 -1.11 -21.45 16.58
C PHE A 78 0.44 -21.46 16.58
N SER A 79 1.07 -20.55 15.83
CA SER A 79 2.53 -20.54 15.66
C SER A 79 3.25 -19.48 16.49
N GLY A 80 2.54 -18.52 17.08
CA GLY A 80 3.12 -17.35 17.74
C GLY A 80 3.76 -16.35 16.76
N ALA A 81 3.65 -16.57 15.45
CA ALA A 81 4.20 -15.67 14.46
C ALA A 81 3.50 -14.29 14.49
N ASN A 82 4.30 -13.24 14.33
CA ASN A 82 3.82 -11.85 14.31
C ASN A 82 3.95 -11.27 12.92
N VAL A 83 2.88 -10.63 12.43
CA VAL A 83 2.88 -9.88 11.17
C VAL A 83 2.28 -8.50 11.43
N THR A 84 3.02 -7.46 11.10
CA THR A 84 2.50 -6.09 11.17
C THR A 84 1.83 -5.74 9.86
N VAL A 85 0.56 -5.38 9.93
CA VAL A 85 -0.26 -4.89 8.83
C VAL A 85 -0.34 -3.38 8.92
N PHE A 86 0.09 -2.71 7.85
CA PHE A 86 -0.03 -1.27 7.71
C PHE A 86 -0.81 -0.97 6.43
N LEU A 87 -2.00 -0.41 6.58
CA LEU A 87 -2.89 -0.03 5.50
C LEU A 87 -3.08 1.48 5.50
N LEU A 88 -2.55 2.13 4.47
CA LEU A 88 -2.75 3.54 4.20
C LEU A 88 -4.00 3.74 3.33
N CYS A 89 -4.74 4.81 3.58
CA CYS A 89 -5.88 5.23 2.77
C CYS A 89 -5.82 6.73 2.52
N GLY A 90 -6.10 7.15 1.29
CA GLY A 90 -6.11 8.57 0.95
C GLY A 90 -6.22 8.82 -0.54
N ARG A 91 -5.92 10.07 -0.95
CA ARG A 91 -5.85 10.43 -2.36
C ARG A 91 -4.70 9.72 -3.06
N PRO A 92 -4.84 9.37 -4.36
CA PRO A 92 -3.82 8.61 -5.10
C PRO A 92 -2.44 9.27 -5.12
N GLY A 93 -2.37 10.60 -5.23
CA GLY A 93 -1.10 11.33 -5.28
C GLY A 93 -0.15 10.95 -4.15
N PRO A 94 -0.50 11.21 -2.88
CA PRO A 94 0.32 10.82 -1.73
C PRO A 94 0.50 9.31 -1.56
N VAL A 95 -0.59 8.52 -1.71
CA VAL A 95 -0.56 7.08 -1.40
C VAL A 95 0.22 6.26 -2.44
N ALA A 96 0.25 6.71 -3.70
CA ALA A 96 0.98 6.02 -4.77
C ALA A 96 2.51 6.18 -4.69
N ILE A 97 2.99 7.18 -3.93
CA ILE A 97 4.43 7.45 -3.79
C ILE A 97 5.05 6.70 -2.62
N HIS A 98 6.38 6.75 -2.53
CA HIS A 98 7.18 6.15 -1.46
C HIS A 98 6.90 4.64 -1.26
N PRO A 99 7.22 3.80 -2.25
CA PRO A 99 7.21 2.35 -2.01
C PRO A 99 8.26 1.97 -0.95
N PRO A 100 8.10 0.82 -0.27
CA PRO A 100 8.96 0.44 0.86
C PRO A 100 10.45 0.43 0.53
N ASP A 101 10.81 0.03 -0.69
CA ASP A 101 12.18 0.01 -1.17
C ASP A 101 12.86 1.38 -1.05
N SER A 102 12.15 2.47 -1.33
CA SER A 102 12.69 3.82 -1.17
C SER A 102 12.79 4.25 0.30
N CYS A 103 11.75 3.99 1.10
CA CYS A 103 11.71 4.41 2.51
C CYS A 103 12.72 3.65 3.38
N TYR A 104 12.81 2.33 3.21
CA TYR A 104 13.73 1.51 3.98
C TYR A 104 15.18 1.70 3.56
N ALA A 105 15.45 1.97 2.27
CA ALA A 105 16.79 2.34 1.80
C ALA A 105 17.28 3.62 2.50
N ALA A 106 16.43 4.64 2.57
CA ALA A 106 16.74 5.87 3.31
C ALA A 106 16.96 5.61 4.82
N GLY A 107 16.32 4.58 5.39
CA GLY A 107 16.53 4.10 6.75
C GLY A 107 17.80 3.27 6.96
N GLY A 108 18.61 3.06 5.92
CA GLY A 108 19.87 2.31 5.96
C GLY A 108 19.69 0.78 5.87
N PHE A 109 18.57 0.32 5.31
CA PHE A 109 18.39 -1.09 4.98
C PHE A 109 18.96 -1.40 3.60
N GLU A 110 19.65 -2.53 3.49
CA GLU A 110 19.95 -3.18 2.21
C GLU A 110 18.71 -3.92 1.74
N ILE A 111 18.32 -3.74 0.48
CA ILE A 111 17.07 -4.27 -0.06
C ILE A 111 17.39 -5.26 -1.17
N SER A 112 16.81 -6.47 -1.09
CA SER A 112 16.86 -7.42 -2.20
C SER A 112 16.03 -6.90 -3.39
N THR A 113 16.36 -7.34 -4.61
CA THR A 113 15.52 -7.04 -5.78
C THR A 113 14.07 -7.48 -5.52
N PRO A 114 13.08 -6.57 -5.56
CA PRO A 114 11.69 -6.93 -5.36
C PRO A 114 11.20 -7.92 -6.42
N SER A 115 10.51 -8.96 -6.00
CA SER A 115 9.86 -9.92 -6.89
C SER A 115 8.33 -9.78 -6.84
N GLN A 116 7.65 -10.29 -7.86
CA GLN A 116 6.19 -10.39 -7.86
C GLN A 116 5.76 -11.63 -7.09
N PHE A 117 4.66 -11.48 -6.35
CA PHE A 117 4.01 -12.54 -5.60
C PHE A 117 2.50 -12.47 -5.85
N LYS A 118 1.88 -13.61 -6.17
CA LYS A 118 0.44 -13.74 -6.28
C LYS A 118 -0.09 -14.37 -5.01
N ALA A 119 -0.84 -13.59 -4.25
CA ALA A 119 -1.43 -14.08 -3.02
C ALA A 119 -2.54 -15.10 -3.32
N PRO A 120 -2.60 -16.22 -2.55
CA PRO A 120 -3.71 -17.15 -2.65
C PRO A 120 -5.01 -16.44 -2.23
N THR A 121 -6.03 -16.54 -3.07
CA THR A 121 -7.39 -16.05 -2.77
C THR A 121 -8.35 -17.23 -2.80
N ASP A 122 -9.21 -17.36 -1.80
CA ASP A 122 -10.21 -18.45 -1.70
C ASP A 122 -11.40 -18.25 -2.65
N SER A 123 -11.48 -17.12 -3.34
CA SER A 123 -12.58 -16.79 -4.25
C SER A 123 -12.12 -16.85 -5.71
N ASN A 124 -13.06 -17.12 -6.62
CA ASN A 124 -12.91 -16.95 -8.07
C ASN A 124 -12.58 -15.48 -8.47
N ALA A 125 -12.27 -14.64 -7.51
CA ALA A 125 -11.85 -13.27 -7.69
C ALA A 125 -10.41 -13.21 -8.23
N THR A 126 -10.15 -12.18 -8.99
CA THR A 126 -8.86 -11.81 -9.57
C THR A 126 -7.73 -11.97 -8.53
N SER A 127 -6.69 -12.74 -8.88
CA SER A 127 -5.54 -12.97 -8.01
C SER A 127 -4.98 -11.64 -7.49
N ALA A 128 -4.82 -11.53 -6.16
CA ALA A 128 -4.20 -10.35 -5.56
C ALA A 128 -2.69 -10.36 -5.84
N GLU A 129 -2.19 -9.29 -6.45
CA GLU A 129 -0.78 -9.16 -6.79
C GLU A 129 -0.05 -8.31 -5.75
N PHE A 130 1.10 -8.79 -5.32
CA PHE A 130 1.99 -8.11 -4.39
C PHE A 130 3.42 -8.03 -4.95
N ARG A 131 4.16 -7.03 -4.51
CA ARG A 131 5.62 -7.11 -4.51
C ARG A 131 6.09 -7.61 -3.16
N VAL A 132 7.21 -8.30 -3.16
CA VAL A 132 7.86 -8.78 -1.95
C VAL A 132 9.36 -8.53 -2.04
N ALA A 133 9.96 -8.06 -0.94
CA ALA A 133 11.41 -7.91 -0.81
C ALA A 133 11.85 -8.28 0.60
N ARG A 134 13.12 -8.70 0.71
CA ARG A 134 13.83 -8.79 1.99
C ARG A 134 14.61 -7.51 2.23
N MET A 135 14.61 -7.06 3.46
CA MET A 135 15.32 -5.88 3.90
C MET A 135 16.21 -6.26 5.07
N ARG A 136 17.48 -5.91 5.00
CA ARG A 136 18.49 -6.23 6.01
C ARG A 136 19.16 -4.97 6.50
N LYS A 137 19.32 -4.85 7.81
CA LYS A 137 20.08 -3.77 8.43
C LYS A 137 20.98 -4.35 9.51
N LYS A 138 22.26 -3.96 9.48
CA LYS A 138 23.24 -4.26 10.52
C LYS A 138 23.52 -3.00 11.32
N ARG A 139 23.40 -3.04 12.63
CA ARG A 139 23.72 -1.95 13.52
C ARG A 139 24.32 -2.48 14.81
N ALA A 140 25.56 -2.04 15.16
CA ALA A 140 26.23 -2.33 16.42
C ALA A 140 26.23 -3.82 16.85
N GLY A 141 26.38 -4.74 15.87
CA GLY A 141 26.40 -6.19 16.13
C GLY A 141 25.03 -6.87 16.04
N GLU A 142 23.95 -6.11 15.99
CA GLU A 142 22.60 -6.64 15.76
C GLU A 142 22.25 -6.62 14.28
N GLN A 143 21.58 -7.67 13.82
CA GLN A 143 21.08 -7.76 12.45
C GLN A 143 19.55 -7.85 12.47
N THR A 144 18.90 -6.86 11.87
CA THR A 144 17.44 -6.90 11.63
C THR A 144 17.19 -7.34 10.21
N GLN A 145 16.35 -8.34 10.03
CA GLN A 145 15.90 -8.81 8.72
C GLN A 145 14.38 -8.75 8.67
N LEU A 146 13.87 -8.12 7.63
CA LEU A 146 12.42 -7.99 7.40
C LEU A 146 12.07 -8.61 6.05
N ARG A 147 10.89 -9.21 5.97
CA ARG A 147 10.20 -9.48 4.71
C ARG A 147 9.00 -8.56 4.63
N ILE A 148 8.86 -7.86 3.51
CA ILE A 148 7.79 -6.91 3.31
C ILE A 148 7.06 -7.26 2.02
N PHE A 149 5.74 -7.44 2.13
CA PHE A 149 4.82 -7.50 0.99
C PHE A 149 4.12 -6.17 0.88
N TRP A 150 3.87 -5.68 -0.36
CA TRP A 150 3.08 -4.47 -0.57
C TRP A 150 2.30 -4.52 -1.86
N SER A 151 1.15 -3.85 -1.85
CA SER A 151 0.25 -3.73 -2.98
C SER A 151 -0.61 -2.48 -2.86
N TRP A 152 -1.29 -2.11 -3.95
CA TRP A 152 -2.25 -1.02 -4.01
C TRP A 152 -3.60 -1.52 -4.47
N ASN A 153 -4.69 -0.87 -4.00
CA ASN A 153 -6.07 -1.15 -4.40
C ASN A 153 -6.87 0.15 -4.48
N ASP A 154 -7.53 0.38 -5.60
CA ASP A 154 -8.44 1.50 -5.86
C ASP A 154 -9.91 1.06 -6.00
N GLY A 155 -10.27 -0.07 -5.39
CA GLY A 155 -11.57 -0.73 -5.51
C GLY A 155 -11.65 -1.74 -6.67
N LYS A 156 -10.55 -1.94 -7.44
CA LYS A 156 -10.49 -2.85 -8.59
C LYS A 156 -9.54 -4.04 -8.36
N GLY A 157 -9.25 -4.33 -7.10
CA GLY A 157 -8.35 -5.41 -6.69
C GLY A 157 -6.92 -4.94 -6.39
N TRP A 158 -6.17 -5.82 -5.71
CA TRP A 158 -4.79 -5.57 -5.29
C TRP A 158 -3.82 -5.75 -6.46
N ARG A 159 -3.09 -4.68 -6.82
CA ARG A 159 -2.23 -4.62 -8.01
C ARG A 159 -0.89 -3.95 -7.73
N VAL A 160 0.12 -4.31 -8.52
CA VAL A 160 1.49 -3.76 -8.43
C VAL A 160 1.96 -3.21 -9.78
N PRO A 161 1.37 -2.13 -10.28
CA PRO A 161 1.73 -1.57 -11.58
C PRO A 161 3.17 -1.06 -11.57
N SER A 162 3.78 -0.98 -12.75
CA SER A 162 5.14 -0.45 -12.92
C SER A 162 5.23 1.04 -12.55
N ASN A 163 4.16 1.80 -12.77
CA ASN A 163 4.07 3.20 -12.37
C ASN A 163 2.75 3.48 -11.62
N PRO A 164 2.74 3.32 -10.28
CA PRO A 164 1.55 3.54 -9.48
C PRO A 164 0.97 4.95 -9.61
N ARG A 165 1.83 5.98 -9.72
CA ARG A 165 1.39 7.38 -9.87
C ARG A 165 0.51 7.60 -11.10
N VAL A 166 0.91 7.00 -12.22
CA VAL A 166 0.17 7.14 -13.49
C VAL A 166 -1.07 6.26 -13.47
N THR A 167 -0.91 5.00 -13.03
CA THR A 167 -2.00 4.02 -13.03
C THR A 167 -3.17 4.44 -12.16
N PHE A 168 -2.90 5.01 -10.98
CA PHE A 168 -3.93 5.38 -10.01
C PHE A 168 -4.29 6.87 -10.04
N ALA A 169 -3.69 7.67 -10.93
CA ALA A 169 -4.00 9.09 -11.03
C ALA A 169 -5.50 9.42 -11.17
N PRO A 170 -6.31 8.64 -11.95
CA PRO A 170 -7.73 8.90 -12.09
C PRO A 170 -8.60 8.37 -10.95
N SER A 171 -8.04 7.66 -9.98
CA SER A 171 -8.81 7.11 -8.86
C SER A 171 -9.12 8.17 -7.82
N GLN A 172 -10.28 8.08 -7.16
CA GLN A 172 -10.70 9.03 -6.12
C GLN A 172 -10.08 8.68 -4.76
N VAL A 173 -9.93 7.38 -4.49
CA VAL A 173 -9.31 6.84 -3.28
C VAL A 173 -8.31 5.75 -3.65
N LEU A 174 -7.26 5.65 -2.89
CA LEU A 174 -6.25 4.61 -3.04
C LEU A 174 -5.89 4.04 -1.67
N PHE A 175 -5.88 2.73 -1.59
CA PHE A 175 -5.35 1.98 -0.46
C PHE A 175 -3.97 1.43 -0.80
N LYS A 176 -3.08 1.41 0.19
CA LYS A 176 -1.77 0.80 0.08
C LYS A 176 -1.52 -0.09 1.28
N LEU A 177 -1.42 -1.37 1.03
CA LEU A 177 -1.26 -2.40 2.06
C LEU A 177 0.19 -2.83 2.15
N TYR A 178 0.69 -2.92 3.38
CA TYR A 178 1.95 -3.55 3.72
C TYR A 178 1.71 -4.67 4.72
N LEU A 179 2.40 -5.80 4.51
CA LEU A 179 2.60 -6.81 5.54
C LEU A 179 4.09 -6.88 5.82
N VAL A 180 4.46 -6.60 7.06
CA VAL A 180 5.85 -6.55 7.51
C VAL A 180 6.07 -7.61 8.55
N ARG A 181 7.08 -8.45 8.34
CA ARG A 181 7.47 -9.48 9.28
C ARG A 181 8.98 -9.44 9.51
N GLU A 182 9.37 -9.57 10.76
CA GLU A 182 10.75 -9.84 11.12
C GLU A 182 11.08 -11.31 10.84
N LEU A 183 12.17 -11.53 10.10
CA LEU A 183 12.61 -12.86 9.73
C LEU A 183 13.57 -13.42 10.78
N PRO A 184 13.48 -14.72 11.08
CA PRO A 184 14.53 -15.41 11.82
C PRO A 184 15.82 -15.43 11.00
N ASP A 185 16.94 -15.80 11.64
CA ASP A 185 18.27 -15.80 11.02
C ASP A 185 18.46 -16.83 9.89
N TYR A 186 17.51 -17.76 9.71
CA TYR A 186 17.55 -18.75 8.63
C TYR A 186 16.70 -18.35 7.42
N GLU A 187 17.01 -18.92 6.28
CA GLU A 187 16.22 -18.72 5.06
C GLU A 187 14.89 -19.49 5.14
N GLU A 188 13.80 -18.73 5.21
CA GLU A 188 12.46 -19.29 5.19
C GLU A 188 11.88 -19.16 3.77
N PRO A 189 11.34 -20.26 3.19
CA PRO A 189 10.66 -20.22 1.89
C PRO A 189 9.48 -19.24 1.89
N LEU A 190 9.19 -18.66 0.73
CA LEU A 190 8.16 -17.64 0.62
C LEU A 190 6.75 -18.19 0.83
N ASP A 191 6.50 -19.40 0.37
CA ASP A 191 5.23 -20.13 0.50
C ASP A 191 4.93 -20.58 1.94
N ALA A 192 5.96 -20.74 2.77
CA ALA A 192 5.84 -21.06 4.20
C ALA A 192 5.78 -19.80 5.09
N ASP A 193 5.83 -18.58 4.50
CA ASP A 193 5.81 -17.35 5.29
C ASP A 193 4.45 -17.15 5.97
N PRO A 194 4.40 -16.95 7.30
CA PRO A 194 3.17 -16.65 8.03
C PRO A 194 2.37 -15.47 7.48
N SER A 195 3.01 -14.49 6.82
CA SER A 195 2.31 -13.39 6.17
C SER A 195 1.39 -13.88 5.05
N VAL A 196 1.74 -14.99 4.36
CA VAL A 196 0.92 -15.60 3.32
C VAL A 196 -0.33 -16.26 3.92
N GLU A 197 -0.20 -16.90 5.08
CA GLU A 197 -1.35 -17.44 5.80
C GLU A 197 -2.28 -16.34 6.31
N LEU A 198 -1.72 -15.26 6.85
CA LEU A 198 -2.52 -14.09 7.23
C LEU A 198 -3.25 -13.49 6.02
N MET A 199 -2.61 -13.37 4.85
CA MET A 199 -3.23 -12.82 3.63
C MET A 199 -4.51 -13.57 3.26
N LYS A 200 -4.56 -14.90 3.41
CA LYS A 200 -5.76 -15.72 3.10
C LYS A 200 -6.99 -15.29 3.91
N ARG A 201 -6.79 -14.74 5.10
CA ARG A 201 -7.87 -14.26 5.98
C ARG A 201 -8.08 -12.74 5.86
N LEU A 202 -6.99 -11.99 5.77
CA LEU A 202 -7.02 -10.53 5.75
C LEU A 202 -7.62 -9.99 4.45
N LEU A 203 -7.23 -10.52 3.28
CA LEU A 203 -7.68 -9.98 2.00
C LEU A 203 -9.20 -10.08 1.80
N PRO A 204 -9.87 -11.22 2.08
CA PRO A 204 -11.33 -11.29 2.05
C PRO A 204 -12.00 -10.34 3.05
N GLU A 205 -11.42 -10.17 4.24
CA GLU A 205 -11.95 -9.23 5.25
C GLU A 205 -11.85 -7.78 4.77
N LEU A 206 -10.71 -7.39 4.18
CA LEU A 206 -10.55 -6.06 3.59
C LEU A 206 -11.53 -5.83 2.43
N GLU A 207 -11.72 -6.84 1.57
CA GLU A 207 -12.69 -6.77 0.46
C GLU A 207 -14.10 -6.52 0.97
N LYS A 208 -14.54 -7.32 1.94
CA LYS A 208 -15.85 -7.19 2.58
C LYS A 208 -16.06 -5.83 3.26
N THR A 209 -15.04 -5.38 4.01
CA THR A 209 -15.18 -4.20 4.88
C THR A 209 -15.04 -2.89 4.12
N LEU A 210 -14.16 -2.84 3.11
CA LEU A 210 -13.76 -1.58 2.48
C LEU A 210 -14.32 -1.42 1.06
N PHE A 211 -14.63 -2.51 0.33
CA PHE A 211 -14.94 -2.45 -1.09
C PHE A 211 -16.33 -2.99 -1.45
N THR A 212 -17.00 -3.73 -0.56
CA THR A 212 -18.38 -4.17 -0.79
C THR A 212 -19.33 -3.05 -0.38
N ARG A 213 -19.84 -2.32 -1.35
CA ARG A 213 -20.93 -1.35 -1.21
C ARG A 213 -22.17 -1.82 -1.94
#